data_780af60703591c19a651e33503678ce2
#
_entry.id   780af60703591c19a651e33503678ce2
#
_cell.length_a   1.000
_cell.length_b   1.000
_cell.length_c   1.000
_cell.angle_alpha   90.00
_cell.angle_beta   90.00
_cell.angle_gamma   90.00
#
_symmetry.space_group_name_H-M   'P 1'
#
loop_
_entity.id
_entity.type
_entity.pdbx_description
1 polymer ?
#
loop_
_entity_poly.entity_id
_entity_poly.type
_entity_poly.pdbx_seq_one_letter_code
_entity_poly.pdbx_strand_id
1 'polypeptide(L)'
;MKEIYGTVYDKNNNPLEKALVALLNNKFEIEYSDETNNAGKFNLSAEPKYYPFFIAVKEYKENYLEYWSQNIDLDEDLEINPKIDVIEIYGLHCFQVKGAGNYLMVYFRPMSLSKFKANEKNIVPDIGKESLTVSVNGEFCEILTLSYVEEQFPDAQMTSFLIQISTDGVKFSGKNKLELSITDRNGDYGEASIFFKL
;
A
#
# COMPACT_ATOMS: atom_id res chain seq x y z
N MET A 1 1.37 18.61 17.87
CA MET A 1 1.14 18.11 16.50
C MET A 1 2.40 17.40 16.03
N LYS A 2 2.26 16.39 15.17
CA LYS A 2 3.32 15.70 14.46
C LYS A 2 3.08 15.84 12.97
N GLU A 3 4.14 15.73 12.17
CA GLU A 3 4.07 15.95 10.74
C GLU A 3 4.18 14.62 9.98
N ILE A 4 3.30 14.42 9.00
CA ILE A 4 3.52 13.45 7.93
C ILE A 4 3.83 14.24 6.67
N TYR A 5 5.00 14.06 6.12
CA TYR A 5 5.47 14.84 4.98
C TYR A 5 6.05 13.92 3.89
N GLY A 6 6.14 14.43 2.69
CA GLY A 6 6.71 13.69 1.58
C GLY A 6 6.36 14.26 0.23
N THR A 7 6.49 13.41 -0.78
CA THR A 7 6.16 13.76 -2.17
C THR A 7 5.35 12.63 -2.80
N VAL A 8 4.23 12.97 -3.43
CA VAL A 8 3.43 12.01 -4.21
C VAL A 8 3.96 11.98 -5.65
N TYR A 9 4.20 10.78 -6.16
CA TYR A 9 4.71 10.53 -7.51
C TYR A 9 3.75 9.69 -8.35
N ASP A 10 3.86 9.80 -9.68
CA ASP A 10 3.37 8.79 -10.61
C ASP A 10 4.37 7.62 -10.72
N LYS A 11 4.00 6.56 -11.48
CA LYS A 11 4.89 5.40 -11.72
C LYS A 11 6.23 5.74 -12.37
N ASN A 12 6.33 6.87 -13.08
CA ASN A 12 7.53 7.33 -13.77
C ASN A 12 8.40 8.25 -12.90
N ASN A 13 8.07 8.39 -11.60
CA ASN A 13 8.68 9.31 -10.64
C ASN A 13 8.48 10.80 -10.97
N ASN A 14 7.44 11.15 -11.72
CA ASN A 14 7.04 12.55 -11.87
C ASN A 14 6.23 12.98 -10.64
N PRO A 15 6.53 14.12 -10.01
CA PRO A 15 5.76 14.61 -8.88
C PRO A 15 4.34 15.01 -9.32
N LEU A 16 3.35 14.66 -8.51
CA LEU A 16 1.94 14.92 -8.78
C LEU A 16 1.44 16.11 -7.96
N GLU A 17 1.14 17.21 -8.63
CA GLU A 17 0.43 18.37 -8.06
C GLU A 17 -1.04 18.03 -7.79
N LYS A 18 -1.62 18.62 -6.73
CA LYS A 18 -3.03 18.46 -6.35
C LYS A 18 -3.47 17.02 -6.09
N ALA A 19 -2.57 16.20 -5.59
CA ALA A 19 -2.92 14.93 -5.00
C ALA A 19 -3.40 15.16 -3.57
N LEU A 20 -4.56 14.64 -3.21
CA LEU A 20 -5.05 14.61 -1.84
C LEU A 20 -4.24 13.58 -1.05
N VAL A 21 -3.77 13.97 0.13
CA VAL A 21 -3.27 13.05 1.15
C VAL A 21 -4.13 13.18 2.40
N ALA A 22 -4.45 12.07 3.05
CA ALA A 22 -5.34 12.12 4.21
C ALA A 22 -5.05 11.00 5.21
N LEU A 23 -5.28 11.32 6.50
CA LEU A 23 -5.41 10.35 7.58
C LEU A 23 -6.87 10.03 7.79
N LEU A 24 -7.21 8.75 7.85
CA LEU A 24 -8.59 8.27 8.01
C LEU A 24 -8.75 7.51 9.33
N ASN A 25 -9.98 7.56 9.85
CA ASN A 25 -10.40 6.74 10.98
C ASN A 25 -10.88 5.34 10.54
N ASN A 26 -11.31 4.50 11.49
CA ASN A 26 -11.82 3.14 11.23
C ASN A 26 -13.10 3.08 10.40
N LYS A 27 -13.76 4.22 10.17
CA LYS A 27 -14.95 4.33 9.30
C LYS A 27 -14.61 4.89 7.92
N PHE A 28 -13.30 5.03 7.62
CA PHE A 28 -12.80 5.67 6.40
C PHE A 28 -13.20 7.16 6.27
N GLU A 29 -13.49 7.83 7.37
CA GLU A 29 -13.75 9.28 7.39
C GLU A 29 -12.42 10.02 7.53
N ILE A 30 -12.25 11.11 6.79
CA ILE A 30 -11.04 11.95 6.83
C ILE A 30 -11.00 12.70 8.17
N GLU A 31 -9.91 12.54 8.92
CA GLU A 31 -9.63 13.32 10.13
C GLU A 31 -8.70 14.51 9.86
N TYR A 32 -7.70 14.30 9.01
CA TYR A 32 -6.74 15.32 8.59
C TYR A 32 -6.42 15.12 7.12
N SER A 33 -6.23 16.23 6.40
CA SER A 33 -5.85 16.17 4.98
C SER A 33 -4.97 17.35 4.58
N ASP A 34 -4.21 17.16 3.52
CA ASP A 34 -3.44 18.17 2.82
C ASP A 34 -3.50 17.90 1.31
N GLU A 35 -3.07 18.85 0.50
CA GLU A 35 -2.99 18.72 -0.95
C GLU A 35 -1.57 19.02 -1.40
N THR A 36 -1.04 18.22 -2.32
CA THR A 36 0.32 18.41 -2.83
C THR A 36 0.45 19.69 -3.66
N ASN A 37 1.56 20.38 -3.49
CA ASN A 37 1.93 21.55 -4.28
C ASN A 37 2.44 21.17 -5.69
N ASN A 38 2.88 22.15 -6.47
CA ASN A 38 3.41 21.98 -7.84
C ASN A 38 4.67 21.10 -7.94
N ALA A 39 5.36 20.86 -6.84
CA ALA A 39 6.49 19.92 -6.74
C ALA A 39 6.06 18.55 -6.17
N GLY A 40 4.74 18.26 -6.08
CA GLY A 40 4.19 17.03 -5.51
C GLY A 40 4.34 16.91 -4.00
N LYS A 41 4.81 17.94 -3.30
CA LYS A 41 5.11 17.90 -1.86
C LYS A 41 3.89 18.24 -1.02
N PHE A 42 3.77 17.55 0.10
CA PHE A 42 2.77 17.79 1.15
C PHE A 42 3.42 17.84 2.54
N ASN A 43 2.70 18.42 3.49
CA ASN A 43 3.08 18.45 4.90
C ASN A 43 1.82 18.46 5.77
N LEU A 44 1.36 17.30 6.19
CA LEU A 44 0.13 17.07 6.95
C LEU A 44 0.41 17.09 8.44
N SER A 45 -0.10 18.10 9.15
CA SER A 45 0.03 18.22 10.62
C SER A 45 -1.16 17.58 11.33
N ALA A 46 -0.90 16.62 12.22
CA ALA A 46 -1.92 15.86 12.92
C ALA A 46 -1.57 15.65 14.41
N GLU A 47 -2.56 15.28 15.21
CA GLU A 47 -2.35 14.91 16.61
C GLU A 47 -1.54 13.60 16.72
N PRO A 48 -0.62 13.50 17.72
CA PRO A 48 0.13 12.26 17.94
C PRO A 48 -0.79 11.18 18.51
N LYS A 49 -1.23 10.26 17.65
CA LYS A 49 -2.03 9.06 17.99
C LYS A 49 -1.91 7.99 16.91
N TYR A 50 -2.57 6.87 17.12
CA TYR A 50 -2.72 5.83 16.12
C TYR A 50 -3.77 6.22 15.08
N TYR A 51 -3.41 6.08 13.80
CA TYR A 51 -4.30 6.20 12.65
C TYR A 51 -4.33 4.90 11.87
N PRO A 52 -5.51 4.32 11.64
CA PRO A 52 -5.59 3.05 10.90
C PRO A 52 -5.13 3.18 9.46
N PHE A 53 -5.36 4.35 8.82
CA PHE A 53 -5.08 4.55 7.41
C PHE A 53 -4.53 5.94 7.09
N PHE A 54 -3.58 5.96 6.18
CA PHE A 54 -3.17 7.12 5.39
C PHE A 54 -3.37 6.76 3.92
N ILE A 55 -3.89 7.71 3.14
CA ILE A 55 -4.07 7.57 1.69
C ILE A 55 -3.39 8.69 0.93
N ALA A 56 -3.02 8.40 -0.32
CA ALA A 56 -2.72 9.40 -1.34
C ALA A 56 -3.51 9.08 -2.60
N VAL A 57 -4.19 10.07 -3.17
CA VAL A 57 -5.07 9.89 -4.33
C VAL A 57 -5.11 11.14 -5.19
N LYS A 58 -5.25 10.93 -6.50
CA LYS A 58 -5.51 12.00 -7.48
C LYS A 58 -6.43 11.46 -8.56
N GLU A 59 -7.49 12.21 -8.91
CA GLU A 59 -8.41 11.84 -10.00
C GLU A 59 -8.84 10.37 -9.93
N TYR A 60 -9.34 9.97 -8.74
CA TYR A 60 -9.69 8.57 -8.42
C TYR A 60 -10.65 7.96 -9.42
N LYS A 61 -10.33 6.76 -9.91
CA LYS A 61 -11.04 6.01 -10.97
C LYS A 61 -11.01 6.67 -12.35
N GLU A 62 -10.52 7.90 -12.47
CA GLU A 62 -10.32 8.55 -13.76
C GLU A 62 -8.94 8.22 -14.33
N ASN A 63 -7.87 8.57 -13.60
CA ASN A 63 -6.51 8.38 -14.07
C ASN A 63 -5.66 7.51 -13.12
N TYR A 64 -6.01 7.50 -11.83
CA TYR A 64 -5.27 6.79 -10.79
C TYR A 64 -6.20 6.01 -9.86
N LEU A 65 -5.62 5.04 -9.15
CA LEU A 65 -6.14 4.44 -7.94
C LEU A 65 -5.35 4.92 -6.71
N GLU A 66 -5.78 4.54 -5.51
CA GLU A 66 -5.24 5.03 -4.26
C GLU A 66 -3.98 4.27 -3.82
N TYR A 67 -3.05 5.01 -3.21
CA TYR A 67 -2.05 4.44 -2.33
C TYR A 67 -2.59 4.34 -0.91
N TRP A 68 -2.29 3.23 -0.23
CA TRP A 68 -2.65 2.98 1.16
C TRP A 68 -1.43 2.72 2.02
N SER A 69 -1.36 3.39 3.17
CA SER A 69 -0.48 3.03 4.28
C SER A 69 -1.32 2.75 5.52
N GLN A 70 -1.04 1.67 6.23
CA GLN A 70 -1.88 1.21 7.33
C GLN A 70 -1.12 1.19 8.66
N ASN A 71 -1.89 1.27 9.78
CA ASN A 71 -1.41 1.14 11.16
C ASN A 71 -0.35 2.19 11.55
N ILE A 72 -0.60 3.44 11.26
CA ILE A 72 0.34 4.54 11.52
C ILE A 72 0.26 4.93 13.00
N ASP A 73 1.32 4.67 13.74
CA ASP A 73 1.52 5.14 15.12
C ASP A 73 2.34 6.45 15.05
N LEU A 74 1.62 7.58 15.00
CA LEU A 74 2.20 8.92 14.76
C LEU A 74 2.68 9.54 16.09
N ASP A 75 3.70 8.96 16.70
CA ASP A 75 4.35 9.50 17.92
C ASP A 75 5.59 10.35 17.60
N GLU A 76 6.07 10.32 16.37
CA GLU A 76 7.15 11.12 15.80
C GLU A 76 6.79 11.60 14.39
N ASP A 77 7.55 12.53 13.82
CA ASP A 77 7.37 12.98 12.45
C ASP A 77 7.71 11.84 11.47
N LEU A 78 6.91 11.67 10.43
CA LEU A 78 6.96 10.52 9.54
C LEU A 78 7.07 10.96 8.08
N GLU A 79 8.06 10.43 7.36
CA GLU A 79 8.16 10.59 5.93
C GLU A 79 7.46 9.45 5.19
N ILE A 80 6.54 9.80 4.27
CA ILE A 80 5.89 8.86 3.35
C ILE A 80 5.94 9.48 1.95
N ASN A 81 6.48 8.73 0.99
CA ASN A 81 6.57 9.16 -0.41
C ASN A 81 5.72 8.23 -1.29
N PRO A 82 4.40 8.44 -1.39
CA PRO A 82 3.49 7.58 -2.13
C PRO A 82 3.75 7.64 -3.64
N LYS A 83 3.68 6.48 -4.29
CA LYS A 83 3.62 6.40 -5.74
C LYS A 83 2.29 5.80 -6.17
N ILE A 84 1.52 6.53 -6.97
CA ILE A 84 0.20 6.13 -7.45
C ILE A 84 0.19 5.90 -8.96
N ASP A 85 -0.55 4.88 -9.38
CA ASP A 85 -0.84 4.58 -10.77
C ASP A 85 -2.20 3.86 -10.86
N VAL A 86 -2.36 2.94 -11.77
CA VAL A 86 -3.63 2.27 -12.10
C VAL A 86 -3.82 0.91 -11.40
N ILE A 87 -2.94 0.54 -10.48
CA ILE A 87 -3.13 -0.60 -9.56
C ILE A 87 -3.25 -0.08 -8.13
N GLU A 88 -4.26 -0.57 -7.42
CA GLU A 88 -4.45 -0.36 -5.99
C GLU A 88 -4.18 -1.65 -5.23
N ILE A 89 -3.51 -1.56 -4.11
CA ILE A 89 -3.31 -2.67 -3.17
C ILE A 89 -4.13 -2.41 -1.93
N TYR A 90 -5.23 -3.11 -1.80
CA TYR A 90 -6.19 -2.96 -0.72
C TYR A 90 -6.06 -4.08 0.31
N GLY A 91 -6.37 -3.79 1.58
CA GLY A 91 -6.44 -4.78 2.65
C GLY A 91 -5.11 -5.49 2.90
N LEU A 92 -4.01 -4.75 2.86
CA LEU A 92 -2.68 -5.29 3.16
C LEU A 92 -2.60 -5.73 4.62
N HIS A 93 -2.25 -7.00 4.85
CA HIS A 93 -2.00 -7.57 6.16
C HIS A 93 -0.66 -8.27 6.21
N CYS A 94 0.06 -8.09 7.31
CA CYS A 94 1.34 -8.74 7.56
C CYS A 94 1.30 -9.40 8.93
N PHE A 95 1.66 -10.68 9.00
CA PHE A 95 1.67 -11.42 10.26
C PHE A 95 2.73 -12.53 10.27
N GLN A 96 3.22 -12.84 11.45
CA GLN A 96 4.12 -13.97 11.67
C GLN A 96 3.35 -15.18 12.19
N VAL A 97 3.59 -16.34 11.60
CA VAL A 97 3.11 -17.61 12.15
C VAL A 97 4.03 -18.00 13.30
N LYS A 98 3.49 -18.19 14.49
CA LYS A 98 4.27 -18.52 15.69
C LYS A 98 5.06 -19.81 15.47
N GLY A 99 6.39 -19.73 15.61
CA GLY A 99 7.29 -20.84 15.40
C GLY A 99 7.76 -21.06 13.96
N ALA A 100 7.34 -20.20 13.02
CA ALA A 100 7.73 -20.30 11.60
C ALA A 100 9.15 -19.80 11.27
N GLY A 101 9.94 -19.39 12.27
CA GLY A 101 11.29 -18.85 12.02
C GLY A 101 11.29 -17.47 11.39
N ASN A 102 12.21 -17.22 10.45
CA ASN A 102 12.43 -15.92 9.83
C ASN A 102 11.51 -15.69 8.61
N TYR A 103 10.19 -15.86 8.78
CA TYR A 103 9.21 -15.69 7.70
C TYR A 103 8.06 -14.81 8.16
N LEU A 104 7.53 -14.02 7.20
CA LEU A 104 6.27 -13.32 7.34
C LEU A 104 5.28 -13.79 6.27
N MET A 105 4.01 -13.81 6.63
CA MET A 105 2.89 -13.97 5.71
C MET A 105 2.34 -12.59 5.38
N VAL A 106 2.10 -12.34 4.10
CA VAL A 106 1.55 -11.07 3.62
C VAL A 106 0.33 -11.36 2.75
N TYR A 107 -0.80 -10.83 3.17
CA TYR A 107 -2.07 -10.95 2.45
C TYR A 107 -2.45 -9.60 1.86
N PHE A 108 -2.99 -9.58 0.64
CA PHE A 108 -3.41 -8.35 -0.04
C PHE A 108 -4.41 -8.62 -1.17
N ARG A 109 -5.17 -7.57 -1.55
CA ARG A 109 -6.13 -7.56 -2.65
C ARG A 109 -5.75 -6.50 -3.67
N PRO A 110 -5.22 -6.87 -4.84
CA PRO A 110 -4.93 -5.89 -5.88
C PRO A 110 -6.13 -5.68 -6.80
N MET A 111 -6.32 -4.44 -7.26
CA MET A 111 -7.34 -4.06 -8.23
C MET A 111 -6.70 -3.26 -9.36
N SER A 112 -7.16 -3.50 -10.61
CA SER A 112 -6.71 -2.81 -11.81
C SER A 112 -7.77 -1.86 -12.34
N LEU A 113 -7.44 -0.58 -12.47
CA LEU A 113 -8.28 0.43 -13.08
C LEU A 113 -8.53 0.12 -14.57
N SER A 114 -7.54 -0.39 -15.28
CA SER A 114 -7.63 -0.76 -16.70
C SER A 114 -8.70 -1.83 -16.91
N LYS A 115 -8.70 -2.89 -16.10
CA LYS A 115 -9.71 -3.96 -16.14
C LYS A 115 -11.09 -3.47 -15.70
N PHE A 116 -11.15 -2.63 -14.68
CA PHE A 116 -12.40 -1.99 -14.25
C PHE A 116 -13.05 -1.17 -15.37
N LYS A 117 -12.27 -0.35 -16.06
CA LYS A 117 -12.75 0.45 -17.21
C LYS A 117 -13.16 -0.41 -18.40
N ALA A 118 -12.54 -1.56 -18.59
CA ALA A 118 -12.91 -2.54 -19.60
C ALA A 118 -14.17 -3.36 -19.24
N ASN A 119 -14.79 -3.10 -18.06
CA ASN A 119 -15.93 -3.85 -17.52
C ASN A 119 -15.66 -5.36 -17.40
N GLU A 120 -14.42 -5.74 -17.09
CA GLU A 120 -14.09 -7.12 -16.81
C GLU A 120 -14.74 -7.58 -15.50
N LYS A 121 -15.21 -8.83 -15.45
CA LYS A 121 -15.78 -9.42 -14.22
C LYS A 121 -14.75 -9.57 -13.11
N ASN A 122 -13.51 -9.88 -13.49
CA ASN A 122 -12.39 -9.99 -12.58
C ASN A 122 -11.45 -8.81 -12.84
N ILE A 123 -11.39 -7.88 -11.87
CA ILE A 123 -10.56 -6.67 -11.94
C ILE A 123 -9.16 -6.85 -11.35
N VAL A 124 -8.80 -8.07 -10.97
CA VAL A 124 -7.47 -8.38 -10.45
C VAL A 124 -6.43 -8.30 -11.57
N PRO A 125 -5.31 -7.58 -11.39
CA PRO A 125 -4.26 -7.49 -12.41
C PRO A 125 -3.61 -8.86 -12.66
N ASP A 126 -3.04 -9.05 -13.86
CA ASP A 126 -2.34 -10.28 -14.23
C ASP A 126 -0.93 -10.27 -13.65
N ILE A 127 -0.80 -10.83 -12.45
CA ILE A 127 0.45 -10.85 -11.68
C ILE A 127 0.90 -12.27 -11.38
N GLY A 128 2.21 -12.43 -11.34
CA GLY A 128 2.89 -13.61 -10.81
C GLY A 128 3.86 -13.18 -9.71
N LYS A 129 4.66 -14.11 -9.23
CA LYS A 129 5.67 -13.84 -8.19
C LYS A 129 6.67 -12.76 -8.65
N GLU A 130 7.02 -12.76 -9.93
CA GLU A 130 7.92 -11.82 -10.58
C GLU A 130 7.38 -10.38 -10.67
N SER A 131 6.06 -10.22 -10.54
CA SER A 131 5.39 -8.92 -10.55
C SER A 131 5.49 -8.19 -9.21
N LEU A 132 5.92 -8.86 -8.16
CA LEU A 132 5.88 -8.39 -6.79
C LEU A 132 7.27 -8.00 -6.30
N THR A 133 7.34 -6.88 -5.59
CA THR A 133 8.51 -6.49 -4.81
C THR A 133 8.07 -6.22 -3.38
N VAL A 134 8.76 -6.80 -2.41
CA VAL A 134 8.48 -6.61 -0.98
C VAL A 134 9.74 -6.20 -0.27
N SER A 135 9.63 -5.21 0.60
CA SER A 135 10.69 -4.85 1.54
C SER A 135 10.15 -4.73 2.97
N VAL A 136 11.02 -4.98 3.94
CA VAL A 136 10.75 -4.74 5.36
C VAL A 136 11.86 -3.87 5.91
N ASN A 137 11.51 -2.72 6.47
CA ASN A 137 12.47 -1.72 6.97
C ASN A 137 13.53 -1.32 5.92
N GLY A 138 13.13 -1.28 4.63
CA GLY A 138 14.01 -0.96 3.51
C GLY A 138 14.84 -2.12 2.96
N GLU A 139 14.84 -3.29 3.62
CA GLU A 139 15.54 -4.49 3.15
C GLU A 139 14.62 -5.33 2.27
N PHE A 140 15.04 -5.62 1.04
CA PHE A 140 14.28 -6.47 0.12
C PHE A 140 14.18 -7.90 0.61
N CYS A 141 12.96 -8.44 0.55
CA CYS A 141 12.64 -9.78 1.02
C CYS A 141 12.39 -10.74 -0.15
N GLU A 142 12.95 -11.93 -0.09
CA GLU A 142 12.64 -12.98 -1.06
C GLU A 142 11.21 -13.48 -0.86
N ILE A 143 10.43 -13.54 -1.95
CA ILE A 143 9.10 -14.14 -1.95
C ILE A 143 9.27 -15.64 -2.16
N LEU A 144 8.93 -16.44 -1.17
CA LEU A 144 9.07 -17.90 -1.21
C LEU A 144 7.90 -18.56 -1.91
N THR A 145 6.67 -18.18 -1.52
CA THR A 145 5.44 -18.73 -2.06
C THR A 145 4.47 -17.64 -2.48
N LEU A 146 3.61 -17.97 -3.44
CA LEU A 146 2.46 -17.16 -3.84
C LEU A 146 1.24 -18.08 -3.94
N SER A 147 0.21 -17.78 -3.18
CA SER A 147 -1.06 -18.50 -3.16
C SER A 147 -2.20 -17.54 -3.50
N TYR A 148 -3.19 -18.07 -4.21
CA TYR A 148 -4.42 -17.36 -4.57
C TYR A 148 -5.51 -17.73 -3.58
N VAL A 149 -6.29 -16.73 -3.17
CA VAL A 149 -7.46 -16.91 -2.29
C VAL A 149 -8.67 -16.33 -3.00
N GLU A 150 -9.58 -17.21 -3.41
CA GLU A 150 -10.84 -16.80 -4.04
C GLU A 150 -11.82 -16.36 -2.95
N GLU A 151 -12.23 -15.10 -2.99
CA GLU A 151 -13.21 -14.54 -2.08
C GLU A 151 -14.52 -14.29 -2.82
N GLN A 152 -15.61 -14.74 -2.22
CA GLN A 152 -16.96 -14.53 -2.76
C GLN A 152 -17.68 -13.47 -1.94
N PHE A 153 -18.06 -12.39 -2.60
CA PHE A 153 -18.95 -11.38 -2.08
C PHE A 153 -20.33 -11.54 -2.73
N PRO A 154 -21.43 -11.03 -2.13
CA PRO A 154 -22.78 -11.21 -2.68
C PRO A 154 -22.91 -10.81 -4.16
N ASP A 155 -22.21 -9.78 -4.58
CA ASP A 155 -22.33 -9.20 -5.93
C ASP A 155 -20.99 -9.18 -6.71
N ALA A 156 -19.92 -9.79 -6.18
CA ALA A 156 -18.59 -9.75 -6.81
C ALA A 156 -17.76 -10.99 -6.44
N GLN A 157 -16.87 -11.34 -7.34
CA GLN A 157 -15.80 -12.30 -7.11
C GLN A 157 -14.47 -11.56 -7.09
N MET A 158 -13.65 -11.80 -6.07
CA MET A 158 -12.34 -11.15 -5.94
C MET A 158 -11.29 -12.22 -5.64
N THR A 159 -10.16 -12.12 -6.31
CA THR A 159 -8.99 -12.93 -5.99
C THR A 159 -8.05 -12.10 -5.14
N SER A 160 -7.74 -12.57 -3.95
CA SER A 160 -6.69 -12.05 -3.09
C SER A 160 -5.47 -12.94 -3.15
N PHE A 161 -4.38 -12.44 -2.59
CA PHE A 161 -3.09 -13.12 -2.60
C PHE A 161 -2.57 -13.29 -1.19
N LEU A 162 -1.95 -14.44 -0.96
CA LEU A 162 -1.19 -14.73 0.24
C LEU A 162 0.22 -15.14 -0.18
N ILE A 163 1.20 -14.36 0.22
CA ILE A 163 2.61 -14.68 -0.02
C ILE A 163 3.32 -14.98 1.31
N GLN A 164 4.33 -15.82 1.23
CA GLN A 164 5.32 -16.01 2.28
C GLN A 164 6.62 -15.36 1.83
N ILE A 165 7.19 -14.52 2.70
CA ILE A 165 8.47 -13.86 2.44
C ILE A 165 9.53 -14.30 3.47
N SER A 166 10.79 -14.42 3.03
CA SER A 166 11.93 -14.55 3.94
C SER A 166 12.26 -13.20 4.54
N THR A 167 12.54 -13.20 5.84
CA THR A 167 13.02 -12.01 6.56
C THR A 167 14.48 -12.17 7.00
N ASP A 168 15.23 -13.05 6.32
CA ASP A 168 16.66 -13.22 6.58
C ASP A 168 17.40 -11.91 6.31
N GLY A 169 18.17 -11.46 7.29
CA GLY A 169 18.89 -10.17 7.22
C GLY A 169 18.09 -8.96 7.68
N VAL A 170 16.76 -9.06 7.83
CA VAL A 170 15.92 -7.96 8.31
C VAL A 170 16.16 -7.72 9.80
N LYS A 171 16.43 -6.47 10.13
CA LYS A 171 16.50 -6.01 11.53
C LYS A 171 15.15 -5.48 11.97
N PHE A 172 14.51 -6.19 12.88
CA PHE A 172 13.24 -5.76 13.48
C PHE A 172 13.46 -4.78 14.64
N SER A 173 12.48 -3.90 14.81
CA SER A 173 12.41 -2.92 15.89
C SER A 173 11.03 -2.93 16.55
N GLY A 174 10.75 -2.00 17.46
CA GLY A 174 9.42 -1.81 18.04
C GLY A 174 8.36 -1.32 17.03
N LYS A 175 8.81 -0.72 15.92
CA LYS A 175 7.99 -0.32 14.76
C LYS A 175 8.68 -0.82 13.50
N ASN A 176 7.96 -1.57 12.69
CA ASN A 176 8.47 -2.06 11.42
C ASN A 176 7.53 -1.61 10.31
N LYS A 177 8.07 -1.37 9.12
CA LYS A 177 7.31 -1.02 7.91
C LYS A 177 7.53 -2.10 6.87
N LEU A 178 6.44 -2.67 6.35
CA LEU A 178 6.46 -3.48 5.15
C LEU A 178 5.93 -2.63 4.00
N GLU A 179 6.62 -2.69 2.86
CA GLU A 179 6.24 -2.06 1.61
C GLU A 179 6.06 -3.16 0.55
N LEU A 180 4.92 -3.13 -0.13
CA LEU A 180 4.60 -4.04 -1.23
C LEU A 180 4.34 -3.21 -2.48
N SER A 181 5.01 -3.53 -3.57
CA SER A 181 4.69 -2.97 -4.88
C SER A 181 4.41 -4.07 -5.91
N ILE A 182 3.57 -3.72 -6.86
CA ILE A 182 3.14 -4.57 -7.99
C ILE A 182 3.49 -3.84 -9.27
N THR A 183 4.13 -4.57 -10.19
CA THR A 183 4.21 -4.18 -11.60
C THR A 183 3.67 -5.33 -12.43
N ASP A 184 2.52 -5.14 -13.07
CA ASP A 184 1.91 -6.20 -13.87
C ASP A 184 2.60 -6.36 -15.24
N ARG A 185 2.13 -7.32 -16.03
CA ARG A 185 2.69 -7.60 -17.35
C ARG A 185 2.54 -6.47 -18.37
N ASN A 186 1.62 -5.52 -18.12
CA ASN A 186 1.40 -4.35 -18.95
C ASN A 186 2.28 -3.15 -18.51
N GLY A 187 3.00 -3.28 -17.40
CA GLY A 187 3.75 -2.19 -16.78
C GLY A 187 2.87 -1.25 -15.96
N ASP A 188 1.65 -1.67 -15.62
CA ASP A 188 0.79 -0.99 -14.67
C ASP A 188 1.33 -1.19 -13.26
N TYR A 189 1.29 -0.14 -12.44
CA TYR A 189 1.96 -0.10 -11.14
C TYR A 189 0.97 0.17 -10.00
N GLY A 190 1.31 -0.30 -8.82
CA GLY A 190 0.68 0.05 -7.56
C GLY A 190 1.54 -0.31 -6.37
N GLU A 191 1.39 0.41 -5.27
CA GLU A 191 2.08 0.12 -4.02
C GLU A 191 1.22 0.40 -2.79
N ALA A 192 1.55 -0.25 -1.70
CA ALA A 192 0.99 0.00 -0.39
C ALA A 192 2.01 -0.29 0.70
N SER A 193 1.78 0.23 1.89
CA SER A 193 2.60 -0.09 3.06
C SER A 193 1.77 -0.39 4.30
N ILE A 194 2.38 -1.10 5.26
CA ILE A 194 1.77 -1.36 6.55
C ILE A 194 2.84 -1.29 7.64
N PHE A 195 2.52 -0.57 8.72
CA PHE A 195 3.33 -0.62 9.93
C PHE A 195 2.87 -1.77 10.82
N PHE A 196 3.82 -2.46 11.47
CA PHE A 196 3.51 -3.60 12.31
C PHE A 196 4.52 -3.78 13.45
N LYS A 197 4.09 -4.50 14.49
CA LYS A 197 4.92 -4.94 15.62
C LYS A 197 4.92 -6.47 15.63
N LEU A 198 6.06 -7.09 15.95
CA LEU A 198 6.21 -8.55 16.15
C LEU A 198 6.07 -8.91 17.63
#